data_a9f8d6865b4a91176e2a14628814bcff
#
_entry.id   a9f8d6865b4a91176e2a14628814bcff
#
_cell.length_a   1.000
_cell.length_b   1.000
_cell.length_c   1.000
_cell.angle_alpha   90.00
_cell.angle_beta   90.00
_cell.angle_gamma   90.00
#
_symmetry.space_group_name_H-M   'P 1'
#
loop_
_entity.id
_entity.type
_entity.pdbx_description
1 polymer ?
#
loop_
_entity_poly.entity_id
_entity_poly.type
_entity_poly.pdbx_seq_one_letter_code
_entity_poly.pdbx_strand_id
1 'polypeptide(L)'
;MNITNQLGQLTELWCQIDFCERGIVLSQPTNPASRYDFIAEINNKLYRIQCKTAHKQDNDRISFRVVSKNWNSGEIKNYLDEIDYFYTHWNGKGYLLPIELCSEKNKEKYIRLGSPEQYHSNNINAIYGEDYEIDVILDGIDNSISANRITIETAERRNTESISLKEKVKTNFCIDCGKLIGSQAIRCKECHKKHIHPLDIPTKEELKSLIRTMPFTKIGEKYGRTDNAIRKWCDYYKLPRTKKEINKISDTDWLTL
;
A
#
# COMPACT_ATOMS: atom_id res chain seq x y z
N MET A 1 22.19 27.19 10.58
CA MET A 1 21.58 26.39 9.51
C MET A 1 20.35 25.67 10.07
N ASN A 2 19.20 25.68 9.40
CA ASN A 2 17.99 25.05 9.94
C ASN A 2 18.15 23.51 9.85
N ILE A 3 17.79 22.77 10.90
CA ILE A 3 17.88 21.30 10.99
C ILE A 3 17.20 20.64 9.79
N THR A 4 16.06 21.15 9.35
CA THR A 4 15.32 20.61 8.18
C THR A 4 16.16 20.66 6.90
N ASN A 5 16.89 21.76 6.68
CA ASN A 5 17.74 21.90 5.50
C ASN A 5 18.97 20.97 5.58
N GLN A 6 19.50 20.74 6.78
CA GLN A 6 20.61 19.80 6.97
C GLN A 6 20.16 18.35 6.66
N LEU A 7 18.98 17.95 7.13
CA LEU A 7 18.42 16.62 6.84
C LEU A 7 18.13 16.44 5.35
N GLY A 8 17.66 17.49 4.66
CA GLY A 8 17.48 17.49 3.21
C GLY A 8 18.80 17.23 2.49
N GLN A 9 19.84 18.01 2.81
CA GLN A 9 21.18 17.85 2.25
C GLN A 9 21.78 16.45 2.53
N LEU A 10 21.57 15.91 3.74
CA LEU A 10 22.01 14.55 4.06
C LEU A 10 21.31 13.52 3.20
N THR A 11 20.01 13.68 2.92
CA THR A 11 19.27 12.77 2.04
C THR A 11 19.81 12.82 0.62
N GLU A 12 20.15 13.99 0.10
CA GLU A 12 20.76 14.14 -1.22
C GLU A 12 22.16 13.51 -1.27
N LEU A 13 22.97 13.67 -0.22
CA LEU A 13 24.30 13.03 -0.12
C LEU A 13 24.17 11.51 -0.08
N TRP A 14 23.22 10.96 0.67
CA TRP A 14 22.97 9.52 0.68
C TRP A 14 22.53 9.01 -0.69
N CYS A 15 21.71 9.77 -1.41
CA CYS A 15 21.36 9.44 -2.80
C CYS A 15 22.60 9.33 -3.67
N GLN A 16 23.53 10.31 -3.57
CA GLN A 16 24.76 10.28 -4.35
C GLN A 16 25.65 9.08 -3.99
N ILE A 17 25.79 8.77 -2.69
CA ILE A 17 26.55 7.61 -2.22
C ILE A 17 25.97 6.32 -2.78
N ASP A 18 24.66 6.09 -2.60
CA ASP A 18 23.96 4.89 -3.00
C ASP A 18 24.09 4.62 -4.51
N PHE A 19 23.96 5.64 -5.34
CA PHE A 19 24.13 5.50 -6.79
C PHE A 19 25.59 5.34 -7.19
N CYS A 20 26.51 6.06 -6.53
CA CYS A 20 27.95 5.96 -6.78
C CYS A 20 28.50 4.56 -6.46
N GLU A 21 28.09 3.96 -5.33
CA GLU A 21 28.47 2.59 -4.95
C GLU A 21 28.06 1.55 -6.00
N ARG A 22 27.00 1.82 -6.77
CA ARG A 22 26.49 0.98 -7.86
C ARG A 22 27.03 1.36 -9.23
N GLY A 23 28.00 2.28 -9.28
CA GLY A 23 28.64 2.74 -10.52
C GLY A 23 27.72 3.56 -11.43
N ILE A 24 26.61 4.08 -10.90
CA ILE A 24 25.65 4.89 -11.66
C ILE A 24 26.03 6.37 -11.55
N VAL A 25 26.13 7.04 -12.68
CA VAL A 25 26.46 8.46 -12.76
C VAL A 25 25.23 9.31 -12.50
N LEU A 26 25.33 10.21 -11.53
CA LEU A 26 24.32 11.23 -11.26
C LEU A 26 24.75 12.59 -11.84
N SER A 27 23.82 13.28 -12.48
CA SER A 27 23.95 14.67 -12.89
C SER A 27 23.01 15.56 -12.07
N GLN A 28 23.48 16.74 -11.67
CA GLN A 28 22.64 17.73 -10.98
C GLN A 28 22.17 18.80 -11.95
N PRO A 29 20.93 19.29 -11.82
CA PRO A 29 20.46 20.42 -12.59
C PRO A 29 21.20 21.70 -12.17
N THR A 30 21.57 22.51 -13.11
CA THR A 30 22.18 23.82 -12.84
C THR A 30 21.16 24.87 -12.38
N ASN A 31 19.86 24.65 -12.71
CA ASN A 31 18.80 25.52 -12.29
C ASN A 31 18.26 25.11 -10.91
N PRO A 32 18.37 25.96 -9.87
CA PRO A 32 17.89 25.65 -8.53
C PRO A 32 16.35 25.55 -8.43
N ALA A 33 15.61 25.97 -9.48
CA ALA A 33 14.17 25.82 -9.55
C ALA A 33 13.73 24.49 -10.18
N SER A 34 14.67 23.60 -10.51
CA SER A 34 14.35 22.27 -11.04
C SER A 34 13.48 21.47 -10.08
N ARG A 35 12.63 20.66 -10.65
CA ARG A 35 11.69 19.82 -9.90
C ARG A 35 12.28 18.48 -9.47
N TYR A 36 13.51 18.20 -9.87
CA TYR A 36 14.30 17.02 -9.50
C TYR A 36 15.66 17.47 -8.98
N ASP A 37 16.26 16.69 -8.11
CA ASP A 37 17.57 16.95 -7.52
C ASP A 37 18.69 16.31 -8.34
N PHE A 38 18.39 15.17 -8.99
CA PHE A 38 19.35 14.42 -9.80
C PHE A 38 18.72 13.84 -11.06
N ILE A 39 19.58 13.59 -12.04
CA ILE A 39 19.30 12.71 -13.19
C ILE A 39 20.28 11.54 -13.07
N ALA A 40 19.75 10.32 -12.99
CA ALA A 40 20.52 9.09 -13.07
C ALA A 40 20.51 8.56 -14.51
N GLU A 41 21.68 8.23 -15.03
CA GLU A 41 21.79 7.53 -16.29
C GLU A 41 21.93 6.03 -16.04
N ILE A 42 20.91 5.25 -16.39
CA ILE A 42 20.87 3.80 -16.21
C ILE A 42 20.55 3.18 -17.56
N ASN A 43 21.49 2.40 -18.10
CA ASN A 43 21.33 1.70 -19.38
C ASN A 43 20.94 2.63 -20.55
N ASN A 44 21.63 3.75 -20.68
CA ASN A 44 21.41 4.79 -21.70
C ASN A 44 20.00 5.44 -21.60
N LYS A 45 19.32 5.31 -20.47
CA LYS A 45 18.06 6.01 -20.19
C LYS A 45 18.24 6.95 -19.00
N LEU A 46 17.66 8.12 -19.09
CA LEU A 46 17.74 9.15 -18.06
C LEU A 46 16.51 9.09 -17.15
N TYR A 47 16.74 9.08 -15.84
CA TYR A 47 15.69 9.07 -14.81
C TYR A 47 15.85 10.28 -13.89
N ARG A 48 14.79 11.04 -13.75
CA ARG A 48 14.74 12.23 -12.88
C ARG A 48 14.38 11.79 -11.46
N ILE A 49 15.21 12.15 -10.50
CA ILE A 49 15.08 11.73 -9.09
C ILE A 49 14.90 12.95 -8.21
N GLN A 50 13.87 12.91 -7.37
CA GLN A 50 13.62 13.90 -6.31
C GLN A 50 13.89 13.28 -4.96
N CYS A 51 14.81 13.84 -4.19
CA CYS A 51 15.11 13.43 -2.83
C CYS A 51 14.09 13.99 -1.82
N LYS A 52 13.65 13.16 -0.89
CA LYS A 52 12.75 13.54 0.20
C LYS A 52 13.20 12.92 1.52
N THR A 53 13.36 13.75 2.55
CA THR A 53 13.71 13.28 3.88
C THR A 53 12.59 12.43 4.46
N ALA A 54 12.93 11.20 4.89
CA ALA A 54 12.02 10.34 5.64
C ALA A 54 11.87 10.80 7.10
N HIS A 55 10.69 10.59 7.64
CA HIS A 55 10.36 10.81 9.04
C HIS A 55 9.77 9.53 9.63
N LYS A 56 10.19 9.21 10.86
CA LYS A 56 9.61 8.09 11.60
C LYS A 56 8.15 8.40 11.94
N GLN A 57 7.24 7.49 11.62
CA GLN A 57 5.82 7.58 12.00
C GLN A 57 5.53 6.74 13.24
N ASP A 58 5.98 5.49 13.24
CA ASP A 58 5.87 4.54 14.35
C ASP A 58 7.08 3.56 14.29
N ASN A 59 7.00 2.44 15.01
CA ASN A 59 8.13 1.50 15.04
C ASN A 59 8.41 0.84 13.69
N ASP A 60 7.39 0.70 12.84
CA ASP A 60 7.44 -0.09 11.61
C ASP A 60 7.23 0.74 10.36
N ARG A 61 7.03 2.07 10.45
CA ARG A 61 6.74 2.92 9.31
C ARG A 61 7.54 4.21 9.31
N ILE A 62 7.96 4.57 8.13
CA ILE A 62 8.46 5.91 7.80
C ILE A 62 7.52 6.57 6.80
N SER A 63 7.57 7.88 6.73
CA SER A 63 6.86 8.65 5.71
C SER A 63 7.71 9.76 5.15
N PHE A 64 7.37 10.23 3.97
CA PHE A 64 7.92 11.43 3.35
C PHE A 64 6.87 12.14 2.49
N ARG A 65 7.05 13.44 2.32
CA ARG A 65 6.13 14.26 1.53
C ARG A 65 6.38 14.08 0.04
N VAL A 66 5.31 13.82 -0.72
CA VAL A 66 5.35 13.67 -2.19
C VAL A 66 4.84 14.91 -2.93
N VAL A 67 4.78 16.05 -2.22
CA VAL A 67 4.41 17.35 -2.77
C VAL A 67 5.39 18.41 -2.32
N SER A 68 5.53 19.48 -3.10
CA SER A 68 6.18 20.71 -2.67
C SER A 68 5.13 21.71 -2.19
N LYS A 69 5.53 22.60 -1.28
CA LYS A 69 4.70 23.72 -0.82
C LYS A 69 5.47 25.02 -1.02
N ASN A 70 4.90 25.95 -1.74
CA ASN A 70 5.38 27.32 -1.77
C ASN A 70 4.98 27.99 -0.46
N TRP A 71 5.98 28.36 0.35
CA TRP A 71 5.73 28.96 1.67
C TRP A 71 5.09 30.33 1.62
N ASN A 72 5.31 31.09 0.53
CA ASN A 72 4.77 32.44 0.37
C ASN A 72 3.30 32.44 -0.09
N SER A 73 2.97 31.58 -1.07
CA SER A 73 1.61 31.48 -1.62
C SER A 73 0.76 30.41 -0.94
N GLY A 74 1.38 29.50 -0.19
CA GLY A 74 0.70 28.31 0.36
C GLY A 74 0.36 27.24 -0.69
N GLU A 75 0.68 27.48 -1.96
CA GLU A 75 0.40 26.59 -3.08
C GLU A 75 1.11 25.23 -2.91
N ILE A 76 0.36 24.16 -3.15
CA ILE A 76 0.87 22.78 -3.10
C ILE A 76 0.91 22.24 -4.52
N LYS A 77 2.08 21.75 -4.95
CA LYS A 77 2.29 21.11 -6.25
C LYS A 77 2.73 19.67 -6.07
N ASN A 78 2.15 18.76 -6.85
CA ASN A 78 2.64 17.38 -6.97
C ASN A 78 3.86 17.33 -7.91
N TYR A 79 4.41 16.13 -8.13
CA TYR A 79 5.56 15.88 -8.99
C TYR A 79 5.23 14.97 -10.18
N LEU A 80 3.93 14.72 -10.43
CA LEU A 80 3.47 13.90 -11.54
C LEU A 80 4.01 14.50 -12.86
N ASP A 81 4.48 13.64 -13.75
CA ASP A 81 5.10 13.96 -15.04
C ASP A 81 6.41 14.77 -14.96
N GLU A 82 6.84 15.20 -13.76
CA GLU A 82 8.05 16.01 -13.57
C GLU A 82 9.26 15.18 -13.12
N ILE A 83 9.03 14.03 -12.48
CA ILE A 83 10.06 13.10 -12.00
C ILE A 83 9.71 11.66 -12.36
N ASP A 84 10.67 10.76 -12.23
CA ASP A 84 10.46 9.33 -12.44
C ASP A 84 10.47 8.58 -11.10
N TYR A 85 11.30 9.03 -10.15
CA TYR A 85 11.41 8.42 -8.83
C TYR A 85 11.53 9.44 -7.71
N PHE A 86 10.94 9.10 -6.54
CA PHE A 86 11.37 9.65 -5.27
C PHE A 86 12.48 8.80 -4.68
N TYR A 87 13.53 9.44 -4.15
CA TYR A 87 14.52 8.80 -3.32
C TYR A 87 14.34 9.24 -1.86
N THR A 88 14.45 8.29 -0.94
CA THR A 88 14.56 8.55 0.49
C THR A 88 15.53 7.57 1.15
N HIS A 89 16.06 7.94 2.32
CA HIS A 89 17.03 7.12 3.02
C HIS A 89 16.60 6.95 4.49
N TRP A 90 16.72 5.73 5.02
CA TRP A 90 16.42 5.42 6.41
C TRP A 90 17.23 4.24 6.93
N ASN A 91 17.89 4.42 8.11
CA ASN A 91 18.66 3.37 8.79
C ASN A 91 19.67 2.63 7.89
N GLY A 92 20.44 3.38 7.11
CA GLY A 92 21.47 2.80 6.23
C GLY A 92 20.92 2.16 4.95
N LYS A 93 19.64 2.34 4.63
CA LYS A 93 19.02 1.82 3.41
C LYS A 93 18.43 2.96 2.58
N GLY A 94 18.73 2.95 1.28
CA GLY A 94 18.10 3.81 0.28
C GLY A 94 16.85 3.16 -0.29
N TYR A 95 15.80 3.93 -0.49
CA TYR A 95 14.54 3.52 -1.10
C TYR A 95 14.25 4.36 -2.32
N LEU A 96 13.87 3.70 -3.42
CA LEU A 96 13.56 4.35 -4.69
C LEU A 96 12.11 4.04 -5.07
N LEU A 97 11.21 5.02 -4.94
CA LEU A 97 9.77 4.86 -5.18
C LEU A 97 9.38 5.45 -6.53
N PRO A 98 8.82 4.62 -7.44
CA PRO A 98 8.29 5.11 -8.71
C PRO A 98 7.19 6.14 -8.51
N ILE A 99 7.17 7.19 -9.36
CA ILE A 99 6.16 8.26 -9.29
C ILE A 99 4.73 7.72 -9.51
N GLU A 100 4.57 6.62 -10.23
CA GLU A 100 3.30 5.96 -10.51
C GLU A 100 2.57 5.48 -9.26
N LEU A 101 3.29 5.32 -8.14
CA LEU A 101 2.68 5.03 -6.84
C LEU A 101 1.96 6.25 -6.24
N CYS A 102 2.18 7.43 -6.80
CA CYS A 102 1.57 8.68 -6.35
C CYS A 102 0.37 9.04 -7.21
N SER A 103 -0.57 9.76 -6.61
CA SER A 103 -1.71 10.38 -7.29
C SER A 103 -1.80 11.85 -6.87
N GLU A 104 -2.56 12.66 -7.58
CA GLU A 104 -2.78 14.08 -7.25
C GLU A 104 -3.27 14.29 -5.80
N LYS A 105 -3.98 13.32 -5.23
CA LYS A 105 -4.53 13.38 -3.88
C LYS A 105 -3.50 13.06 -2.78
N ASN A 106 -2.37 12.44 -3.15
CA ASN A 106 -1.36 12.08 -2.16
C ASN A 106 -0.52 13.29 -1.77
N LYS A 107 -0.45 13.59 -0.50
CA LYS A 107 0.50 14.59 0.06
C LYS A 107 1.71 13.94 0.71
N GLU A 108 1.57 12.70 1.11
CA GLU A 108 2.56 11.92 1.83
C GLU A 108 2.47 10.44 1.42
N LYS A 109 3.60 9.75 1.44
CA LYS A 109 3.71 8.31 1.25
C LYS A 109 4.31 7.67 2.48
N TYR A 110 3.88 6.44 2.75
CA TYR A 110 4.30 5.64 3.90
C TYR A 110 4.96 4.37 3.39
N ILE A 111 6.13 4.06 3.96
CA ILE A 111 6.86 2.82 3.72
C ILE A 111 6.81 1.99 5.00
N ARG A 112 6.39 0.74 4.91
CA ARG A 112 6.46 -0.24 5.98
C ARG A 112 7.83 -0.89 5.98
N LEU A 113 8.52 -0.89 7.13
CA LEU A 113 9.89 -1.40 7.28
C LEU A 113 9.93 -2.90 7.60
N GLY A 114 8.83 -3.47 8.09
CA GLY A 114 8.70 -4.90 8.32
C GLY A 114 8.22 -5.66 7.09
N SER A 115 8.41 -6.99 7.11
CA SER A 115 7.95 -7.86 6.00
C SER A 115 6.41 -7.93 5.93
N PRO A 116 5.82 -8.23 4.75
CA PRO A 116 4.38 -8.37 4.57
C PRO A 116 3.73 -9.37 5.53
N GLU A 117 4.46 -10.40 5.93
CA GLU A 117 4.01 -11.47 6.83
C GLU A 117 3.75 -10.98 8.25
N GLN A 118 4.42 -9.91 8.68
CA GLN A 118 4.22 -9.29 9.99
C GLN A 118 2.92 -8.46 10.07
N TYR A 119 2.33 -8.14 8.93
CA TYR A 119 1.13 -7.32 8.86
C TYR A 119 -0.08 -8.18 8.51
N HIS A 120 -0.95 -8.45 9.47
CA HIS A 120 -2.18 -9.22 9.29
C HIS A 120 -3.25 -8.57 8.40
N SER A 121 -2.94 -7.44 7.76
CA SER A 121 -3.86 -6.75 6.87
C SER A 121 -3.43 -6.91 5.41
N ASN A 122 -4.28 -7.54 4.60
CA ASN A 122 -4.18 -7.59 3.13
C ASN A 122 -4.43 -6.20 2.50
N ASN A 123 -3.65 -5.20 2.90
CA ASN A 123 -3.74 -3.88 2.29
C ASN A 123 -2.94 -3.91 0.98
N ILE A 124 -3.65 -4.16 -0.13
CA ILE A 124 -3.10 -4.26 -1.50
C ILE A 124 -2.32 -2.99 -1.91
N ASN A 125 -2.55 -1.87 -1.23
CA ASN A 125 -1.90 -0.60 -1.52
C ASN A 125 -0.77 -0.26 -0.52
N ALA A 126 -0.36 -1.19 0.33
CA ALA A 126 0.74 -0.97 1.24
C ALA A 126 2.08 -1.01 0.47
N ILE A 127 2.96 -0.06 0.77
CA ILE A 127 4.33 -0.02 0.24
C ILE A 127 5.22 -0.67 1.30
N TYR A 128 5.86 -1.77 0.96
CA TYR A 128 6.83 -2.45 1.81
C TYR A 128 8.24 -2.06 1.39
N GLY A 129 9.09 -1.72 2.36
CA GLY A 129 10.43 -1.23 2.08
C GLY A 129 11.27 -2.23 1.27
N GLU A 130 11.15 -3.53 1.56
CA GLU A 130 11.87 -4.58 0.87
C GLU A 130 11.63 -4.60 -0.65
N ASP A 131 10.45 -4.18 -1.12
CA ASP A 131 10.10 -4.12 -2.54
C ASP A 131 10.68 -2.89 -3.25
N TYR A 132 11.12 -1.89 -2.48
CA TYR A 132 11.55 -0.58 -2.98
C TYR A 132 12.95 -0.17 -2.51
N GLU A 133 13.73 -1.09 -1.93
CA GLU A 133 15.15 -0.88 -1.72
C GLU A 133 15.81 -0.59 -3.07
N ILE A 134 16.78 0.32 -3.07
CA ILE A 134 17.39 0.81 -4.32
C ILE A 134 17.91 -0.31 -5.22
N ASP A 135 18.48 -1.37 -4.65
CA ASP A 135 19.00 -2.52 -5.40
C ASP A 135 17.88 -3.26 -6.14
N VAL A 136 16.75 -3.48 -5.48
CA VAL A 136 15.59 -4.18 -6.07
C VAL A 136 15.04 -3.42 -7.27
N ILE A 137 14.93 -2.10 -7.15
CA ILE A 137 14.42 -1.27 -8.26
C ILE A 137 15.41 -1.18 -9.41
N LEU A 138 16.71 -1.03 -9.12
CA LEU A 138 17.75 -0.95 -10.16
C LEU A 138 17.87 -2.28 -10.92
N ASP A 139 17.85 -3.41 -10.24
CA ASP A 139 17.81 -4.74 -10.85
C ASP A 139 16.58 -4.93 -11.74
N GLY A 140 15.41 -4.43 -11.30
CA GLY A 140 14.19 -4.43 -12.10
C GLY A 140 14.30 -3.60 -13.38
N ILE A 141 15.00 -2.45 -13.34
CA ILE A 141 15.28 -1.62 -14.51
C ILE A 141 16.20 -2.36 -15.48
N ASP A 142 17.28 -2.97 -15.00
CA ASP A 142 18.23 -3.73 -15.81
C ASP A 142 17.55 -4.91 -16.51
N ASN A 143 16.78 -5.69 -15.79
CA ASN A 143 16.08 -6.84 -16.34
C ASN A 143 15.01 -6.44 -17.36
N SER A 144 14.32 -5.33 -17.17
CA SER A 144 13.31 -4.83 -18.11
C SER A 144 13.92 -4.41 -19.46
N ILE A 145 15.11 -3.85 -19.45
CA ILE A 145 15.83 -3.45 -20.67
C ILE A 145 16.39 -4.66 -21.39
N SER A 146 16.93 -5.64 -20.64
CA SER A 146 17.40 -6.90 -21.21
C SER A 146 16.25 -7.66 -21.88
N ALA A 147 15.08 -7.71 -21.26
CA ALA A 147 13.87 -8.31 -21.83
C ALA A 147 13.42 -7.57 -23.10
N ASN A 148 13.47 -6.24 -23.12
CA ASN A 148 13.15 -5.44 -24.32
C ASN A 148 14.15 -5.62 -25.46
N ARG A 149 15.45 -5.76 -25.17
CA ARG A 149 16.47 -6.07 -26.20
C ARG A 149 16.22 -7.43 -26.84
N ILE A 150 15.95 -8.45 -26.01
CA ILE A 150 15.61 -9.80 -26.51
C ILE A 150 14.33 -9.76 -27.35
N THR A 151 13.34 -8.91 -26.98
CA THR A 151 12.07 -8.78 -27.72
C THR A 151 12.26 -8.10 -29.07
N ILE A 152 13.17 -7.15 -29.21
CA ILE A 152 13.48 -6.48 -30.48
C ILE A 152 14.21 -7.46 -31.43
N GLU A 153 15.19 -8.20 -30.94
CA GLU A 153 15.90 -9.21 -31.73
C GLU A 153 15.00 -10.40 -32.10
N THR A 154 14.01 -10.73 -31.30
CA THR A 154 13.04 -11.79 -31.60
C THR A 154 11.84 -11.31 -32.40
N ALA A 155 11.48 -10.02 -32.37
CA ALA A 155 10.38 -9.46 -33.17
C ALA A 155 10.72 -9.44 -34.68
N GLU A 156 11.99 -9.35 -35.05
CA GLU A 156 12.41 -9.50 -36.45
C GLU A 156 12.32 -10.96 -36.98
N ARG A 157 12.19 -11.94 -36.08
CA ARG A 157 12.05 -13.37 -36.42
C ARG A 157 10.66 -13.97 -36.29
N ARG A 158 9.69 -13.23 -35.69
CA ARG A 158 8.33 -13.76 -35.43
C ARG A 158 7.24 -12.78 -35.80
N ASN A 159 7.04 -12.61 -37.09
CA ASN A 159 5.84 -11.96 -37.61
C ASN A 159 4.75 -13.00 -37.89
N THR A 160 4.56 -13.96 -36.97
CA THR A 160 3.40 -14.86 -36.93
C THR A 160 3.26 -15.39 -35.51
N GLU A 161 2.09 -15.19 -34.93
CA GLU A 161 1.63 -15.68 -33.62
C GLU A 161 1.88 -14.79 -32.42
N SER A 162 0.91 -13.92 -32.14
CA SER A 162 0.59 -13.57 -30.77
C SER A 162 -0.80 -12.95 -30.64
N ILE A 163 -1.75 -13.78 -30.42
CA ILE A 163 -2.95 -13.45 -29.65
C ILE A 163 -2.86 -14.29 -28.40
N SER A 164 -3.01 -13.67 -27.24
CA SER A 164 -3.41 -14.35 -26.03
C SER A 164 -2.62 -14.00 -24.76
N LEU A 165 -3.41 -13.58 -23.86
CA LEU A 165 -3.65 -14.03 -22.49
C LEU A 165 -2.85 -13.36 -21.39
N LYS A 166 -3.36 -12.23 -20.93
CA LYS A 166 -3.36 -11.91 -19.48
C LYS A 166 -4.49 -12.66 -18.78
N GLU A 167 -4.51 -13.98 -18.85
CA GLU A 167 -5.24 -14.78 -17.88
C GLU A 167 -4.36 -14.95 -16.64
N LYS A 168 -4.83 -14.45 -15.51
CA LYS A 168 -4.32 -14.86 -14.20
C LYS A 168 -4.54 -16.36 -14.11
N VAL A 169 -3.47 -17.14 -14.20
CA VAL A 169 -3.52 -18.60 -14.11
C VAL A 169 -4.13 -18.95 -12.76
N LYS A 170 -5.35 -19.44 -12.78
CA LYS A 170 -5.99 -20.03 -11.61
C LYS A 170 -5.35 -21.39 -11.41
N THR A 171 -4.64 -21.60 -10.33
CA THR A 171 -3.79 -22.78 -10.12
C THR A 171 -4.25 -23.69 -8.99
N ASN A 172 -5.39 -23.39 -8.34
CA ASN A 172 -5.89 -24.17 -7.23
C ASN A 172 -7.37 -24.60 -7.45
N PHE A 173 -7.80 -25.62 -6.75
CA PHE A 173 -9.17 -26.11 -6.82
C PHE A 173 -9.88 -25.94 -5.48
N CYS A 174 -11.15 -25.56 -5.51
CA CYS A 174 -11.98 -25.46 -4.32
C CYS A 174 -12.11 -26.83 -3.65
N ILE A 175 -11.77 -26.91 -2.38
CA ILE A 175 -11.79 -28.15 -1.60
C ILE A 175 -13.18 -28.79 -1.52
N ASP A 176 -14.26 -27.99 -1.63
CA ASP A 176 -15.63 -28.49 -1.47
C ASP A 176 -16.31 -28.85 -2.79
N CYS A 177 -16.03 -28.14 -3.89
CA CYS A 177 -16.76 -28.35 -5.17
C CYS A 177 -15.85 -28.54 -6.39
N GLY A 178 -14.52 -28.56 -6.23
CA GLY A 178 -13.56 -28.76 -7.31
C GLY A 178 -13.46 -27.62 -8.33
N LYS A 179 -14.14 -26.48 -8.12
CA LYS A 179 -14.09 -25.34 -9.04
C LYS A 179 -12.69 -24.70 -9.02
N LEU A 180 -12.15 -24.37 -10.20
CA LEU A 180 -10.85 -23.70 -10.33
C LEU A 180 -10.90 -22.31 -9.68
N ILE A 181 -9.95 -22.04 -8.80
CA ILE A 181 -9.84 -20.81 -7.98
C ILE A 181 -8.41 -20.24 -8.03
N GLY A 182 -8.20 -19.04 -7.53
CA GLY A 182 -6.87 -18.43 -7.44
C GLY A 182 -5.93 -19.22 -6.53
N SER A 183 -4.63 -19.12 -6.77
CA SER A 183 -3.58 -19.89 -6.10
C SER A 183 -3.56 -19.78 -4.57
N GLN A 184 -4.05 -18.67 -4.02
CA GLN A 184 -4.10 -18.41 -2.57
C GLN A 184 -5.47 -18.75 -1.94
N ALA A 185 -6.47 -19.16 -2.73
CA ALA A 185 -7.79 -19.49 -2.23
C ALA A 185 -7.91 -20.98 -1.93
N ILE A 186 -8.58 -21.33 -0.83
CA ILE A 186 -8.89 -22.71 -0.46
C ILE A 186 -10.30 -23.08 -0.93
N ARG A 187 -11.19 -22.09 -1.00
CA ARG A 187 -12.60 -22.26 -1.38
C ARG A 187 -13.05 -21.22 -2.39
N CYS A 188 -13.95 -21.59 -3.30
CA CYS A 188 -14.62 -20.62 -4.16
C CYS A 188 -15.59 -19.75 -3.33
N LYS A 189 -15.98 -18.58 -3.88
CA LYS A 189 -16.86 -17.62 -3.18
C LYS A 189 -18.18 -18.25 -2.71
N GLU A 190 -18.74 -19.17 -3.47
CA GLU A 190 -20.01 -19.83 -3.14
C GLU A 190 -19.86 -20.83 -1.99
N CYS A 191 -18.83 -21.68 -2.04
CA CYS A 191 -18.54 -22.61 -0.96
C CYS A 191 -18.07 -21.88 0.30
N HIS A 192 -17.29 -20.84 0.16
CA HIS A 192 -16.89 -20.01 1.30
C HIS A 192 -18.10 -19.37 2.00
N LYS A 193 -19.09 -18.86 1.25
CA LYS A 193 -20.35 -18.37 1.82
C LYS A 193 -21.14 -19.44 2.55
N LYS A 194 -21.13 -20.69 2.09
CA LYS A 194 -21.78 -21.83 2.76
C LYS A 194 -21.04 -22.26 4.03
N HIS A 195 -19.72 -22.07 4.07
CA HIS A 195 -18.87 -22.40 5.22
C HIS A 195 -18.82 -21.31 6.30
N ILE A 196 -19.17 -20.06 5.96
CA ILE A 196 -19.45 -19.02 6.96
C ILE A 196 -20.84 -19.35 7.51
N HIS A 197 -20.88 -20.26 8.48
CA HIS A 197 -22.13 -20.75 9.06
C HIS A 197 -22.94 -19.60 9.68
N PRO A 198 -24.28 -19.57 9.41
CA PRO A 198 -25.22 -18.76 10.16
C PRO A 198 -25.26 -19.08 11.66
N LEU A 199 -24.73 -20.25 12.06
CA LEU A 199 -24.70 -20.72 13.46
C LEU A 199 -23.81 -19.90 14.40
N ASP A 200 -22.89 -19.09 13.87
CA ASP A 200 -22.03 -18.22 14.68
C ASP A 200 -22.58 -16.80 14.84
N ILE A 201 -23.71 -16.50 14.26
CA ILE A 201 -24.36 -15.20 14.37
C ILE A 201 -25.56 -15.37 15.34
N PRO A 202 -25.62 -14.62 16.46
CA PRO A 202 -26.75 -14.70 17.36
C PRO A 202 -28.05 -14.29 16.65
N THR A 203 -29.18 -14.77 17.12
CA THR A 203 -30.49 -14.29 16.66
C THR A 203 -30.64 -12.81 16.97
N LYS A 204 -31.60 -12.14 16.32
CA LYS A 204 -31.88 -10.72 16.58
C LYS A 204 -32.20 -10.48 18.08
N GLU A 205 -33.01 -11.33 18.66
CA GLU A 205 -33.42 -11.25 20.07
C GLU A 205 -32.23 -11.47 21.01
N GLU A 206 -31.41 -12.45 20.73
CA GLU A 206 -30.21 -12.71 21.53
C GLU A 206 -29.21 -11.54 21.44
N LEU A 207 -28.92 -11.05 20.22
CA LEU A 207 -28.04 -9.90 20.06
C LEU A 207 -28.61 -8.66 20.75
N LYS A 208 -29.90 -8.41 20.61
CA LYS A 208 -30.62 -7.31 21.24
C LYS A 208 -30.49 -7.33 22.78
N SER A 209 -30.60 -8.51 23.39
CA SER A 209 -30.38 -8.69 24.82
C SER A 209 -28.91 -8.44 25.21
N LEU A 210 -27.98 -8.99 24.47
CA LEU A 210 -26.54 -8.87 24.74
C LEU A 210 -26.05 -7.42 24.66
N ILE A 211 -26.42 -6.67 23.62
CA ILE A 211 -25.96 -5.27 23.46
C ILE A 211 -26.53 -4.32 24.54
N ARG A 212 -27.65 -4.68 25.16
CA ARG A 212 -28.21 -3.92 26.28
C ARG A 212 -27.40 -4.13 27.56
N THR A 213 -26.99 -5.38 27.82
CA THR A 213 -26.44 -5.81 29.12
C THR A 213 -24.93 -5.72 29.18
N MET A 214 -24.20 -5.89 28.07
CA MET A 214 -22.73 -5.94 28.08
C MET A 214 -22.04 -5.11 26.99
N PRO A 215 -20.74 -4.78 27.15
CA PRO A 215 -19.95 -4.08 26.15
C PRO A 215 -19.77 -4.91 24.87
N PHE A 216 -19.65 -4.24 23.71
CA PHE A 216 -19.42 -4.88 22.41
C PHE A 216 -18.15 -5.75 22.37
N THR A 217 -17.10 -5.33 23.09
CA THR A 217 -15.84 -6.10 23.20
C THR A 217 -16.08 -7.45 23.86
N LYS A 218 -16.85 -7.51 24.95
CA LYS A 218 -17.18 -8.78 25.64
C LYS A 218 -18.11 -9.68 24.82
N ILE A 219 -19.02 -9.09 24.04
CA ILE A 219 -19.83 -9.85 23.08
C ILE A 219 -18.91 -10.43 22.00
N GLY A 220 -17.94 -9.64 21.51
CA GLY A 220 -16.93 -10.11 20.58
C GLY A 220 -16.13 -11.29 21.12
N GLU A 221 -15.63 -11.21 22.34
CA GLU A 221 -14.93 -12.32 23.02
C GLU A 221 -15.79 -13.58 23.09
N LYS A 222 -17.07 -13.46 23.47
CA LYS A 222 -18.01 -14.60 23.56
C LYS A 222 -18.16 -15.35 22.23
N TYR A 223 -18.14 -14.65 21.10
CA TYR A 223 -18.32 -15.23 19.76
C TYR A 223 -17.01 -15.39 18.97
N GLY A 224 -15.85 -15.14 19.56
CA GLY A 224 -14.55 -15.17 18.89
C GLY A 224 -14.46 -14.15 17.73
N ARG A 225 -15.08 -12.97 17.91
CA ARG A 225 -15.18 -11.92 16.90
C ARG A 225 -14.73 -10.57 17.46
N THR A 226 -14.42 -9.63 16.57
CA THR A 226 -14.10 -8.25 16.98
C THR A 226 -15.39 -7.47 17.29
N ASP A 227 -15.30 -6.40 18.08
CA ASP A 227 -16.41 -5.47 18.36
C ASP A 227 -16.99 -4.86 17.05
N ASN A 228 -16.16 -4.64 16.04
CA ASN A 228 -16.59 -4.20 14.72
C ASN A 228 -17.48 -5.24 14.00
N ALA A 229 -17.23 -6.53 14.18
CA ALA A 229 -18.09 -7.58 13.64
C ALA A 229 -19.47 -7.55 14.34
N ILE A 230 -19.49 -7.36 15.65
CA ILE A 230 -20.74 -7.23 16.40
C ILE A 230 -21.56 -6.00 15.94
N ARG A 231 -20.90 -4.86 15.68
CA ARG A 231 -21.56 -3.67 15.12
C ARG A 231 -22.17 -3.92 13.74
N LYS A 232 -21.51 -4.73 12.88
CA LYS A 232 -22.07 -5.15 11.59
C LYS A 232 -23.30 -6.05 11.75
N TRP A 233 -23.35 -6.89 12.79
CA TRP A 233 -24.55 -7.65 13.11
C TRP A 233 -25.69 -6.75 13.59
N CYS A 234 -25.40 -5.69 14.37
CA CYS A 234 -26.38 -4.67 14.71
C CYS A 234 -26.93 -3.98 13.45
N ASP A 235 -26.07 -3.58 12.51
CA ASP A 235 -26.50 -2.99 11.23
C ASP A 235 -27.39 -3.96 10.43
N TYR A 236 -27.04 -5.26 10.38
CA TYR A 236 -27.81 -6.29 9.70
C TYR A 236 -29.22 -6.45 10.29
N TYR A 237 -29.34 -6.45 11.62
CA TYR A 237 -30.61 -6.58 12.32
C TYR A 237 -31.32 -5.24 12.56
N LYS A 238 -30.78 -4.12 12.05
CA LYS A 238 -31.28 -2.76 12.25
C LYS A 238 -31.39 -2.40 13.75
N LEU A 239 -30.39 -2.83 14.53
CA LEU A 239 -30.24 -2.50 15.94
C LEU A 239 -29.24 -1.35 16.13
N PRO A 240 -29.35 -0.59 17.23
CA PRO A 240 -28.39 0.47 17.55
C PRO A 240 -26.98 -0.10 17.73
N ARG A 241 -25.99 0.59 17.15
CA ARG A 241 -24.59 0.11 17.07
C ARG A 241 -23.64 0.77 18.09
N THR A 242 -24.12 1.69 18.90
CA THR A 242 -23.33 2.38 19.93
C THR A 242 -24.04 2.36 21.28
N LYS A 243 -23.27 2.31 22.38
CA LYS A 243 -23.84 2.40 23.75
C LYS A 243 -24.60 3.70 23.96
N LYS A 244 -24.17 4.80 23.31
CA LYS A 244 -24.85 6.09 23.40
C LYS A 244 -26.26 6.05 22.81
N GLU A 245 -26.43 5.36 21.66
CA GLU A 245 -27.76 5.15 21.05
C GLU A 245 -28.60 4.20 21.89
N ILE A 246 -28.04 3.09 22.34
CA ILE A 246 -28.75 2.10 23.19
C ILE A 246 -29.30 2.74 24.46
N ASN A 247 -28.50 3.58 25.14
CA ASN A 247 -28.90 4.22 26.40
C ASN A 247 -29.92 5.34 26.21
N LYS A 248 -30.17 5.82 25.01
CA LYS A 248 -31.19 6.82 24.70
C LYS A 248 -32.59 6.21 24.49
N ILE A 249 -32.66 4.90 24.25
CA ILE A 249 -33.92 4.21 23.93
C ILE A 249 -34.58 3.80 25.24
N SER A 250 -35.85 4.17 25.41
CA SER A 250 -36.66 3.79 26.56
C SER A 250 -36.89 2.27 26.61
N ASP A 251 -37.25 1.72 27.76
CA ASP A 251 -37.50 0.29 27.89
C ASP A 251 -38.72 -0.15 27.05
N THR A 252 -39.71 0.71 26.91
CA THR A 252 -40.88 0.47 26.05
C THR A 252 -40.52 0.43 24.57
N ASP A 253 -39.75 1.40 24.11
CA ASP A 253 -39.28 1.43 22.69
C ASP A 253 -38.30 0.31 22.39
N TRP A 254 -37.50 -0.11 23.39
CA TRP A 254 -36.61 -1.24 23.27
C TRP A 254 -37.31 -2.56 22.97
N LEU A 255 -38.51 -2.76 23.59
CA LEU A 255 -39.28 -3.98 23.33
C LEU A 255 -39.82 -4.06 21.91
N THR A 256 -40.05 -2.93 21.24
CA THR A 256 -40.60 -2.85 19.87
C THR A 256 -39.57 -2.91 18.77
N LEU A 257 -38.26 -2.78 19.08
CA LEU A 257 -37.15 -2.92 18.17
C LEU A 257 -36.96 -4.39 17.74
#